data_9a2dfbccac5d7235218465a346608ddc
#
_entry.id   9a2dfbccac5d7235218465a346608ddc
#
_cell.length_a   1.000
_cell.length_b   1.000
_cell.length_c   1.000
_cell.angle_alpha   90.00
_cell.angle_beta   90.00
_cell.angle_gamma   90.00
#
_symmetry.space_group_name_H-M   'P 1'
#
loop_
_entity.id
_entity.type
_entity.pdbx_description
1 polymer ?
#
loop_
_entity_poly.entity_id
_entity_poly.type
_entity_poly.pdbx_seq_one_letter_code
_entity_poly.pdbx_strand_id
1 'polypeptide(L)'
;HDMMLALSVSGKTPWVWGAMRHAWSLGSTVALITEDAQSEAAQLASMVIAPELGADVVAGYTNAKAGIAQSMILHMITTGLAVRSGRVYSNLRVDLEASNTRWAERQIAIVMEAGGCSRAQAKAALESCNHQCKTAVLMVLTGLDAWKAHELLAQN
;
A
#
# COMPACT_ATOMS: atom_id res chain seq x y z
N HIS A 1 -6.69 -16.27 -5.08
CA HIS A 1 -7.75 -15.53 -5.79
C HIS A 1 -7.19 -14.16 -6.15
N ASP A 2 -7.11 -13.86 -7.45
CA ASP A 2 -6.60 -12.60 -7.93
C ASP A 2 -7.73 -11.56 -7.96
N MET A 3 -7.36 -10.29 -7.82
CA MET A 3 -8.27 -9.16 -7.94
C MET A 3 -7.76 -8.23 -9.04
N MET A 4 -8.64 -7.77 -9.90
CA MET A 4 -8.35 -6.71 -10.87
C MET A 4 -8.90 -5.38 -10.38
N LEU A 5 -8.04 -4.36 -10.31
CA LEU A 5 -8.45 -2.98 -10.08
C LEU A 5 -8.33 -2.18 -11.38
N ALA A 6 -9.47 -1.79 -11.92
CA ALA A 6 -9.56 -1.00 -13.14
C ALA A 6 -9.68 0.50 -12.81
N LEU A 7 -9.09 1.35 -13.64
CA LEU A 7 -9.19 2.81 -13.56
C LEU A 7 -9.72 3.34 -14.90
N SER A 8 -10.85 4.02 -14.84
CA SER A 8 -11.43 4.68 -16.00
C SER A 8 -12.29 5.85 -15.56
N VAL A 9 -11.90 7.07 -15.91
CA VAL A 9 -12.63 8.29 -15.51
C VAL A 9 -14.09 8.20 -15.91
N SER A 10 -14.37 7.97 -17.19
CA SER A 10 -15.75 7.91 -17.72
C SER A 10 -16.41 6.53 -17.59
N GLY A 11 -15.65 5.49 -17.25
CA GLY A 11 -16.15 4.11 -17.27
C GLY A 11 -16.53 3.59 -18.66
N LYS A 12 -16.11 4.28 -19.74
CA LYS A 12 -16.47 3.96 -21.14
C LYS A 12 -15.29 3.58 -22.02
N THR A 13 -14.10 3.40 -21.44
CA THR A 13 -12.87 3.08 -22.16
C THR A 13 -12.89 1.62 -22.64
N PRO A 14 -12.93 1.33 -23.95
CA PRO A 14 -13.21 -0.02 -24.45
C PRO A 14 -12.19 -1.07 -24.01
N TRP A 15 -10.89 -0.73 -24.01
CA TRP A 15 -9.86 -1.68 -23.61
C TRP A 15 -9.90 -2.00 -22.11
N VAL A 16 -10.26 -1.02 -21.24
CA VAL A 16 -10.46 -1.25 -19.82
C VAL A 16 -11.64 -2.20 -19.62
N TRP A 17 -12.73 -1.96 -20.33
CA TRP A 17 -13.91 -2.79 -20.27
C TRP A 17 -13.65 -4.23 -20.73
N GLY A 18 -12.90 -4.39 -21.84
CA GLY A 18 -12.45 -5.69 -22.32
C GLY A 18 -11.61 -6.45 -21.30
N ALA A 19 -10.65 -5.78 -20.66
CA ALA A 19 -9.83 -6.35 -19.61
C ALA A 19 -10.65 -6.76 -18.38
N MET A 20 -11.62 -5.92 -17.95
CA MET A 20 -12.51 -6.25 -16.83
C MET A 20 -13.37 -7.49 -17.12
N ARG A 21 -13.94 -7.60 -18.33
CA ARG A 21 -14.70 -8.79 -18.75
C ARG A 21 -13.85 -10.05 -18.77
N HIS A 22 -12.61 -9.94 -19.24
CA HIS A 22 -11.70 -11.07 -19.27
C HIS A 22 -11.34 -11.53 -17.85
N ALA A 23 -10.96 -10.60 -16.96
CA ALA A 23 -10.69 -10.93 -15.55
C ALA A 23 -11.90 -11.58 -14.86
N TRP A 24 -13.09 -11.03 -15.10
CA TRP A 24 -14.34 -11.60 -14.58
C TRP A 24 -14.57 -13.03 -15.10
N SER A 25 -14.33 -13.30 -16.39
CA SER A 25 -14.50 -14.63 -16.99
C SER A 25 -13.53 -15.68 -16.43
N LEU A 26 -12.39 -15.22 -15.87
CA LEU A 26 -11.43 -16.06 -15.14
C LEU A 26 -11.77 -16.24 -13.64
N GLY A 27 -12.90 -15.72 -13.18
CA GLY A 27 -13.33 -15.81 -11.78
C GLY A 27 -12.65 -14.81 -10.83
N SER A 28 -11.94 -13.80 -11.36
CA SER A 28 -11.32 -12.76 -10.54
C SER A 28 -12.36 -11.75 -10.05
N THR A 29 -12.17 -11.24 -8.84
CA THR A 29 -12.94 -10.08 -8.35
C THR A 29 -12.50 -8.84 -9.13
N VAL A 30 -13.46 -8.07 -9.64
CA VAL A 30 -13.18 -6.85 -10.41
C VAL A 30 -13.65 -5.63 -9.63
N ALA A 31 -12.74 -4.70 -9.37
CA ALA A 31 -13.02 -3.40 -8.78
C ALA A 31 -12.75 -2.28 -9.80
N LEU A 32 -13.50 -1.20 -9.73
CA LEU A 32 -13.39 -0.05 -10.63
C LEU A 32 -13.30 1.25 -9.83
N ILE A 33 -12.36 2.11 -10.23
CA ILE A 33 -12.32 3.52 -9.82
C ILE A 33 -12.77 4.37 -11.04
N THR A 34 -13.85 5.13 -10.86
CA THR A 34 -14.47 5.91 -11.93
C THR A 34 -15.10 7.18 -11.36
N GLU A 35 -15.43 8.17 -12.19
CA GLU A 35 -16.32 9.30 -11.81
C GLU A 35 -17.79 9.01 -12.09
N ASP A 36 -18.08 8.04 -12.97
CA ASP A 36 -19.45 7.69 -13.37
C ASP A 36 -19.84 6.32 -12.79
N ALA A 37 -20.51 6.36 -11.62
CA ALA A 37 -21.03 5.16 -10.96
C ALA A 37 -22.12 4.44 -11.75
N GLN A 38 -22.71 5.09 -12.76
CA GLN A 38 -23.74 4.53 -13.62
C GLN A 38 -23.20 4.00 -14.96
N SER A 39 -21.89 4.10 -15.18
CA SER A 39 -21.26 3.65 -16.41
C SER A 39 -21.41 2.14 -16.65
N GLU A 40 -21.30 1.71 -17.90
CA GLU A 40 -21.32 0.29 -18.26
C GLU A 40 -20.22 -0.51 -17.53
N ALA A 41 -19.03 0.08 -17.37
CA ALA A 41 -17.95 -0.56 -16.61
C ALA A 41 -18.30 -0.74 -15.13
N ALA A 42 -19.03 0.22 -14.54
CA ALA A 42 -19.47 0.12 -13.15
C ALA A 42 -20.45 -1.05 -12.93
N GLN A 43 -21.30 -1.34 -13.92
CA GLN A 43 -22.23 -2.47 -13.86
C GLN A 43 -21.53 -3.85 -13.90
N LEU A 44 -20.33 -3.92 -14.47
CA LEU A 44 -19.51 -5.14 -14.51
C LEU A 44 -18.67 -5.34 -13.24
N ALA A 45 -18.45 -4.29 -12.48
CA ALA A 45 -17.57 -4.35 -11.31
C ALA A 45 -18.31 -4.90 -10.09
N SER A 46 -17.63 -5.75 -9.33
CA SER A 46 -18.12 -6.22 -8.02
C SER A 46 -18.02 -5.13 -6.95
N MET A 47 -17.13 -4.16 -7.17
CA MET A 47 -16.88 -3.03 -6.27
C MET A 47 -16.59 -1.78 -7.10
N VAL A 48 -17.27 -0.68 -6.78
CA VAL A 48 -17.09 0.61 -7.47
C VAL A 48 -16.71 1.68 -6.47
N ILE A 49 -15.65 2.43 -6.77
CA ILE A 49 -15.25 3.64 -6.04
C ILE A 49 -15.46 4.81 -7.00
N ALA A 50 -16.47 5.63 -6.72
CA ALA A 50 -16.86 6.75 -7.57
C ALA A 50 -16.98 8.04 -6.76
N PRO A 51 -15.86 8.79 -6.55
CA PRO A 51 -15.91 10.04 -5.83
C PRO A 51 -16.65 11.13 -6.65
N GLU A 52 -17.47 11.91 -5.98
CA GLU A 52 -18.12 13.08 -6.57
C GLU A 52 -17.16 14.28 -6.57
N LEU A 53 -16.56 14.58 -7.70
CA LEU A 53 -15.52 15.60 -7.81
C LEU A 53 -16.03 16.95 -8.32
N GLY A 54 -17.23 16.97 -8.92
CA GLY A 54 -17.76 18.13 -9.63
C GLY A 54 -16.97 18.47 -10.90
N ALA A 55 -17.37 19.50 -11.62
CA ALA A 55 -16.73 19.90 -12.87
C ALA A 55 -15.31 20.43 -12.67
N ASP A 56 -14.43 20.17 -13.63
CA ASP A 56 -13.14 20.85 -13.74
C ASP A 56 -13.31 22.35 -14.02
N VAL A 57 -12.32 23.16 -13.66
CA VAL A 57 -12.34 24.61 -13.94
C VAL A 57 -12.44 24.87 -15.44
N VAL A 58 -11.80 24.04 -16.27
CA VAL A 58 -11.96 24.03 -17.72
C VAL A 58 -12.59 22.70 -18.10
N ALA A 59 -13.89 22.69 -18.26
CA ALA A 59 -14.66 21.49 -18.56
C ALA A 59 -14.38 20.96 -19.97
N GLY A 60 -14.33 19.63 -20.11
CA GLY A 60 -14.23 18.93 -21.39
C GLY A 60 -12.83 18.84 -22.00
N TYR A 61 -11.80 19.36 -21.35
CA TYR A 61 -10.42 19.33 -21.86
C TYR A 61 -9.49 18.42 -21.03
N THR A 62 -9.56 18.50 -19.72
CA THR A 62 -8.70 17.74 -18.82
C THR A 62 -9.55 16.92 -17.85
N ASN A 63 -9.01 15.81 -17.38
CA ASN A 63 -9.55 15.06 -16.26
C ASN A 63 -8.63 15.24 -15.04
N ALA A 64 -8.21 16.48 -14.77
CA ALA A 64 -7.20 16.78 -13.77
C ALA A 64 -7.64 16.35 -12.36
N LYS A 65 -8.87 16.69 -11.97
CA LYS A 65 -9.44 16.27 -10.68
C LYS A 65 -9.51 14.74 -10.57
N ALA A 66 -9.97 14.06 -11.62
CA ALA A 66 -10.06 12.62 -11.66
C ALA A 66 -8.70 11.95 -11.49
N GLY A 67 -7.68 12.41 -12.19
CA GLY A 67 -6.31 11.89 -12.07
C GLY A 67 -5.75 12.03 -10.65
N ILE A 68 -5.97 13.18 -10.01
CA ILE A 68 -5.57 13.43 -8.62
C ILE A 68 -6.35 12.51 -7.67
N ALA A 69 -7.67 12.42 -7.82
CA ALA A 69 -8.51 11.58 -6.98
C ALA A 69 -8.15 10.09 -7.10
N GLN A 70 -7.94 9.59 -8.32
CA GLN A 70 -7.50 8.22 -8.55
C GLN A 70 -6.15 7.95 -7.88
N SER A 71 -5.19 8.87 -8.00
CA SER A 71 -3.90 8.76 -7.33
C SER A 71 -4.06 8.72 -5.81
N MET A 72 -4.88 9.59 -5.23
CA MET A 72 -5.16 9.59 -3.79
C MET A 72 -5.82 8.29 -3.33
N ILE A 73 -6.80 7.79 -4.06
CA ILE A 73 -7.48 6.52 -3.75
C ILE A 73 -6.49 5.35 -3.76
N LEU A 74 -5.62 5.28 -4.76
CA LEU A 74 -4.58 4.26 -4.83
C LEU A 74 -3.62 4.34 -3.63
N HIS A 75 -3.21 5.55 -3.24
CA HIS A 75 -2.39 5.74 -2.05
C HIS A 75 -3.13 5.32 -0.76
N MET A 76 -4.43 5.61 -0.64
CA MET A 76 -5.24 5.17 0.50
C MET A 76 -5.34 3.65 0.56
N ILE A 77 -5.58 2.98 -0.57
CA ILE A 77 -5.65 1.51 -0.67
C ILE A 77 -4.30 0.90 -0.27
N THR A 78 -3.19 1.38 -0.84
CA THR A 78 -1.85 0.84 -0.55
C THR A 78 -1.42 1.09 0.89
N THR A 79 -1.75 2.24 1.46
CA THR A 79 -1.51 2.55 2.87
C THR A 79 -2.35 1.65 3.78
N GLY A 80 -3.65 1.52 3.50
CA GLY A 80 -4.53 0.62 4.25
C GLY A 80 -4.07 -0.83 4.20
N LEU A 81 -3.61 -1.28 3.03
CA LEU A 81 -3.02 -2.62 2.87
C LEU A 81 -1.76 -2.79 3.70
N ALA A 82 -0.85 -1.82 3.69
CA ALA A 82 0.38 -1.85 4.49
C ALA A 82 0.09 -1.92 5.99
N VAL A 83 -0.88 -1.15 6.47
CA VAL A 83 -1.33 -1.19 7.87
C VAL A 83 -1.91 -2.56 8.22
N ARG A 84 -2.85 -3.06 7.42
CA ARG A 84 -3.50 -4.35 7.67
C ARG A 84 -2.59 -5.56 7.55
N SER A 85 -1.55 -5.48 6.73
CA SER A 85 -0.54 -6.55 6.58
C SER A 85 0.61 -6.46 7.60
N GLY A 86 0.49 -5.61 8.62
CA GLY A 86 1.50 -5.47 9.67
C GLY A 86 2.85 -4.94 9.19
N ARG A 87 2.86 -4.16 8.09
CA ARG A 87 4.07 -3.52 7.54
C ARG A 87 4.36 -2.15 8.15
N VAL A 88 3.50 -1.71 9.07
CA VAL A 88 3.57 -0.40 9.70
C VAL A 88 3.56 -0.58 11.22
N TYR A 89 4.40 0.18 11.92
CA TYR A 89 4.38 0.36 13.35
C TYR A 89 4.21 1.85 13.65
N SER A 90 3.12 2.24 14.34
CA SER A 90 2.68 3.64 14.45
C SER A 90 2.51 4.25 13.04
N ASN A 91 3.28 5.28 12.70
CA ASN A 91 3.35 5.92 11.38
C ASN A 91 4.61 5.53 10.57
N LEU A 92 5.36 4.53 11.03
CA LEU A 92 6.62 4.12 10.44
C LEU A 92 6.46 2.83 9.64
N ARG A 93 6.96 2.83 8.42
CA ARG A 93 7.05 1.63 7.60
C ARG A 93 8.21 0.76 8.09
N VAL A 94 7.92 -0.46 8.56
CA VAL A 94 8.90 -1.37 9.18
C VAL A 94 9.27 -2.59 8.33
N ASP A 95 8.75 -2.71 7.10
CA ASP A 95 9.06 -3.78 6.15
C ASP A 95 10.08 -3.36 5.09
N LEU A 96 10.94 -2.41 5.41
CA LEU A 96 11.96 -1.88 4.50
C LEU A 96 13.14 -2.84 4.34
N GLU A 97 13.48 -3.13 3.08
CA GLU A 97 14.73 -3.80 2.71
C GLU A 97 15.80 -2.77 2.33
N ALA A 98 17.00 -2.94 2.86
CA ALA A 98 18.12 -2.03 2.59
C ALA A 98 18.83 -2.41 1.28
N SER A 99 18.33 -1.93 0.16
CA SER A 99 18.95 -2.15 -1.16
C SER A 99 20.15 -1.24 -1.45
N ASN A 100 20.37 -0.21 -0.65
CA ASN A 100 21.49 0.72 -0.76
C ASN A 100 21.72 1.46 0.56
N THR A 101 22.80 2.25 0.64
CA THR A 101 23.20 2.99 1.85
C THR A 101 22.10 3.92 2.37
N ARG A 102 21.35 4.59 1.49
CA ARG A 102 20.25 5.48 1.90
C ARG A 102 19.13 4.72 2.63
N TRP A 103 18.80 3.53 2.14
CA TRP A 103 17.77 2.69 2.78
C TRP A 103 18.27 2.07 4.08
N ALA A 104 19.56 1.71 4.17
CA ALA A 104 20.19 1.26 5.42
C ALA A 104 20.13 2.35 6.50
N GLU A 105 20.47 3.59 6.16
CA GLU A 105 20.32 4.74 7.06
C GLU A 105 18.87 4.98 7.48
N ARG A 106 17.93 4.79 6.56
CA ARG A 106 16.51 4.90 6.87
C ARG A 106 16.04 3.83 7.84
N GLN A 107 16.51 2.56 7.70
CA GLN A 107 16.21 1.50 8.67
C GLN A 107 16.71 1.87 10.08
N ILE A 108 17.94 2.37 10.20
CA ILE A 108 18.48 2.80 11.49
C ILE A 108 17.60 3.88 12.11
N ALA A 109 17.23 4.91 11.32
CA ALA A 109 16.36 5.99 11.80
C ALA A 109 14.99 5.47 12.27
N ILE A 110 14.39 4.53 11.55
CA ILE A 110 13.11 3.91 11.93
C ILE A 110 13.23 3.14 13.24
N VAL A 111 14.28 2.34 13.42
CA VAL A 111 14.48 1.57 14.65
C VAL A 111 14.73 2.50 15.83
N MET A 112 15.49 3.59 15.64
CA MET A 112 15.70 4.62 16.68
C MET A 112 14.38 5.27 17.10
N GLU A 113 13.55 5.67 16.12
CA GLU A 113 12.28 6.36 16.37
C GLU A 113 11.25 5.41 17.01
N ALA A 114 11.11 4.21 16.48
CA ALA A 114 10.16 3.21 16.97
C ALA A 114 10.53 2.67 18.37
N GLY A 115 11.81 2.44 18.61
CA GLY A 115 12.33 1.84 19.85
C GLY A 115 12.77 2.84 20.91
N GLY A 116 12.84 4.15 20.60
CA GLY A 116 13.36 5.16 21.51
C GLY A 116 14.83 4.93 21.90
N CYS A 117 15.64 4.34 21.00
CA CYS A 117 16.99 3.89 21.30
C CYS A 117 18.07 4.71 20.59
N SER A 118 19.32 4.57 21.03
CA SER A 118 20.47 5.20 20.40
C SER A 118 20.78 4.58 19.02
N ARG A 119 21.48 5.33 18.17
CA ARG A 119 21.94 4.86 16.86
C ARG A 119 22.78 3.57 16.97
N ALA A 120 23.64 3.48 18.00
CA ALA A 120 24.47 2.30 18.21
C ALA A 120 23.63 1.05 18.52
N GLN A 121 22.61 1.20 19.36
CA GLN A 121 21.66 0.12 19.68
C GLN A 121 20.83 -0.29 18.46
N ALA A 122 20.30 0.67 17.71
CA ALA A 122 19.55 0.40 16.49
C ALA A 122 20.37 -0.37 15.44
N LYS A 123 21.64 0.04 15.25
CA LYS A 123 22.57 -0.62 14.33
C LYS A 123 22.88 -2.03 14.78
N ALA A 124 23.21 -2.25 16.05
CA ALA A 124 23.47 -3.58 16.61
C ALA A 124 22.25 -4.51 16.48
N ALA A 125 21.03 -4.01 16.74
CA ALA A 125 19.81 -4.77 16.56
C ALA A 125 19.60 -5.20 15.09
N LEU A 126 19.79 -4.29 14.15
CA LEU A 126 19.67 -4.59 12.71
C LEU A 126 20.70 -5.61 12.24
N GLU A 127 21.97 -5.48 12.68
CA GLU A 127 23.04 -6.42 12.35
C GLU A 127 22.75 -7.82 12.90
N SER A 128 22.19 -7.93 14.11
CA SER A 128 21.88 -9.22 14.75
C SER A 128 20.68 -9.96 14.15
N CYS A 129 19.80 -9.27 13.41
CA CYS A 129 18.61 -9.86 12.80
C CYS A 129 18.61 -9.80 11.26
N ASN A 130 19.80 -9.78 10.64
CA ASN A 130 19.96 -9.74 9.19
C ASN A 130 19.22 -8.56 8.52
N HIS A 131 19.28 -7.38 9.13
CA HIS A 131 18.65 -6.15 8.65
C HIS A 131 17.13 -6.22 8.48
N GLN A 132 16.45 -7.11 9.19
CA GLN A 132 15.01 -7.17 9.25
C GLN A 132 14.47 -6.06 10.18
N CYS A 133 14.05 -4.95 9.61
CA CYS A 133 13.70 -3.76 10.36
C CYS A 133 12.60 -4.01 11.40
N LYS A 134 11.55 -4.76 11.06
CA LYS A 134 10.44 -5.12 11.95
C LYS A 134 10.92 -5.95 13.15
N THR A 135 11.80 -6.90 12.89
CA THR A 135 12.43 -7.74 13.94
C THR A 135 13.31 -6.89 14.87
N ALA A 136 14.13 -6.00 14.31
CA ALA A 136 14.99 -5.10 15.09
C ALA A 136 14.17 -4.18 16.01
N VAL A 137 13.06 -3.62 15.52
CA VAL A 137 12.13 -2.81 16.33
C VAL A 137 11.60 -3.64 17.50
N LEU A 138 11.13 -4.86 17.25
CA LEU A 138 10.61 -5.73 18.31
C LEU A 138 11.67 -6.10 19.34
N MET A 139 12.89 -6.40 18.89
CA MET A 139 14.03 -6.66 19.80
C MET A 139 14.31 -5.50 20.74
N VAL A 140 14.34 -4.27 20.20
CA VAL A 140 14.60 -3.06 21.01
C VAL A 140 13.47 -2.82 22.00
N LEU A 141 12.21 -2.99 21.59
CA LEU A 141 11.05 -2.75 22.45
C LEU A 141 10.89 -3.79 23.56
N THR A 142 11.25 -5.04 23.30
CA THR A 142 10.96 -6.17 24.23
C THR A 142 12.20 -6.74 24.93
N GLY A 143 13.40 -6.43 24.43
CA GLY A 143 14.65 -7.05 24.90
C GLY A 143 14.83 -8.51 24.45
N LEU A 144 13.97 -9.03 23.56
CA LEU A 144 14.12 -10.38 23.01
C LEU A 144 15.32 -10.48 22.08
N ASP A 145 15.90 -11.69 22.00
CA ASP A 145 16.90 -12.01 20.97
C ASP A 145 16.26 -12.11 19.57
N ALA A 146 17.08 -12.09 18.52
CA ALA A 146 16.63 -12.07 17.14
C ALA A 146 15.77 -13.29 16.78
N TRP A 147 16.11 -14.47 17.31
CA TRP A 147 15.38 -15.69 17.03
C TRP A 147 13.96 -15.66 17.62
N LYS A 148 13.83 -15.31 18.92
CA LYS A 148 12.54 -15.21 19.59
C LYS A 148 11.66 -14.10 19.01
N ALA A 149 12.26 -12.94 18.65
CA ALA A 149 11.56 -11.86 18.02
C ALA A 149 11.01 -12.26 16.64
N HIS A 150 11.79 -12.99 15.85
CA HIS A 150 11.36 -13.51 14.56
C HIS A 150 10.23 -14.56 14.71
N GLU A 151 10.37 -15.49 15.65
CA GLU A 151 9.33 -16.50 15.93
C GLU A 151 8.00 -15.85 16.33
N LEU A 152 8.04 -14.86 17.23
CA LEU A 152 6.84 -14.13 17.65
C LEU A 152 6.15 -13.40 16.50
N LEU A 153 6.92 -12.82 15.56
CA LEU A 153 6.38 -12.17 14.38
C LEU A 153 5.81 -13.16 13.36
N ALA A 154 6.27 -14.40 13.32
CA ALA A 154 5.77 -15.43 12.42
C ALA A 154 4.43 -16.04 12.88
N GLN A 155 4.07 -15.88 14.16
CA GLN A 155 2.82 -16.39 14.75
C GLN A 155 1.63 -15.43 14.58
N ASN A 156 1.88 -14.19 14.12
CA ASN A 156 0.90 -13.13 13.91
C ASN A 156 0.91 -12.62 12.46
#